data_c45694cf917f972fc2589ada875eb11a
#
_entry.id   c45694cf917f972fc2589ada875eb11a
#
_cell.length_a   1.000
_cell.length_b   1.000
_cell.length_c   1.000
_cell.angle_alpha   90.00
_cell.angle_beta   90.00
_cell.angle_gamma   90.00
#
_symmetry.space_group_name_H-M   'P 1'
#
loop_
_entity.id
_entity.type
_entity.pdbx_description
1 polymer ?
#
loop_
_entity_poly.entity_id
_entity_poly.type
_entity_poly.pdbx_seq_one_letter_code
_entity_poly.pdbx_strand_id
1 'polypeptide(L)'
;MVQKVSDKQLIYYFSKKDIYLFAYHIGDLDDFFFHNCTWYGLFDNDQLTELILLFSGLSTPTLLVFGFSKISMLLDEIIDDLPDRFYCHYTKGLEKNFLSKYEMDYFGTHLKMKYQGLPKELRVKKFSNCTQLTEKQTGEILTFYEKSYPNTYFESFMLKTGKYYGIIENNLIKSIAGVHVYSKKYNIAVLGNIATDLSSRGLGYATTCVITLLQSLEAEIKHIGLNVKVDNIAALKLYQKTGFVPHLEYEEAFFKKKQYF
;
A
#
# COMPACT_ATOMS: atom_id res chain seq x y z
N MET A 1 -14.01 16.12 -19.50
CA MET A 1 -13.38 15.24 -20.52
C MET A 1 -12.49 14.22 -19.82
N VAL A 2 -12.62 12.94 -20.15
CA VAL A 2 -11.76 11.87 -19.61
C VAL A 2 -10.63 11.59 -20.60
N GLN A 3 -9.40 11.43 -20.09
CA GLN A 3 -8.24 11.07 -20.90
C GLN A 3 -7.14 10.40 -20.06
N LYS A 4 -6.24 9.68 -20.72
CA LYS A 4 -5.03 9.14 -20.09
C LYS A 4 -4.03 10.27 -19.83
N VAL A 5 -3.42 10.23 -18.64
CA VAL A 5 -2.47 11.26 -18.17
C VAL A 5 -1.07 10.65 -18.07
N SER A 6 -0.08 11.28 -18.66
CA SER A 6 1.33 10.85 -18.59
C SER A 6 2.25 11.92 -17.95
N ASP A 7 1.73 13.12 -17.72
CA ASP A 7 2.49 14.19 -17.07
C ASP A 7 2.63 13.92 -15.57
N LYS A 8 3.82 13.49 -15.16
CA LYS A 8 4.16 13.21 -13.76
C LYS A 8 3.99 14.40 -12.84
N GLN A 9 4.25 15.62 -13.33
CA GLN A 9 4.11 16.82 -12.51
C GLN A 9 2.64 17.11 -12.24
N LEU A 10 1.80 17.01 -13.26
CA LEU A 10 0.35 17.19 -13.12
C LEU A 10 -0.25 16.17 -12.15
N ILE A 11 0.10 14.88 -12.30
CA ILE A 11 -0.32 13.81 -11.40
C ILE A 11 0.15 14.09 -9.96
N TYR A 12 1.39 14.49 -9.78
CA TYR A 12 1.95 14.80 -8.47
C TYR A 12 1.24 15.99 -7.81
N TYR A 13 1.00 17.07 -8.56
CA TYR A 13 0.28 18.25 -8.04
C TYR A 13 -1.15 17.90 -7.65
N PHE A 14 -1.84 17.09 -8.40
CA PHE A 14 -3.16 16.59 -8.03
C PHE A 14 -3.09 15.76 -6.73
N SER A 15 -2.18 14.80 -6.68
CA SER A 15 -2.06 13.85 -5.56
C SER A 15 -1.63 14.52 -4.24
N LYS A 16 -0.92 15.65 -4.31
CA LYS A 16 -0.54 16.45 -3.13
C LYS A 16 -1.73 17.07 -2.38
N LYS A 17 -2.92 17.09 -2.95
CA LYS A 17 -4.13 17.59 -2.26
C LYS A 17 -4.41 16.77 -0.99
N ASP A 18 -4.10 15.46 -1.01
CA ASP A 18 -4.07 14.59 0.15
C ASP A 18 -2.98 13.51 -0.02
N ILE A 19 -1.81 13.76 0.55
CA ILE A 19 -0.62 12.91 0.38
C ILE A 19 -0.86 11.47 0.89
N TYR A 20 -1.63 11.30 1.94
CA TYR A 20 -1.86 9.98 2.53
C TYR A 20 -2.99 9.21 1.83
N LEU A 21 -3.99 9.89 1.29
CA LEU A 21 -4.97 9.29 0.40
C LEU A 21 -4.29 8.76 -0.87
N PHE A 22 -3.45 9.58 -1.48
CA PHE A 22 -2.76 9.31 -2.74
C PHE A 22 -1.34 8.77 -2.57
N ALA A 23 -1.00 8.18 -1.42
CA ALA A 23 0.36 7.73 -1.12
C ALA A 23 0.91 6.72 -2.16
N TYR A 24 0.10 5.78 -2.62
CA TYR A 24 0.47 4.84 -3.68
C TYR A 24 0.63 5.56 -5.03
N HIS A 25 -0.29 6.46 -5.38
CA HIS A 25 -0.20 7.26 -6.61
C HIS A 25 1.11 8.04 -6.66
N ILE A 26 1.50 8.68 -5.54
CA ILE A 26 2.74 9.44 -5.46
C ILE A 26 3.97 8.53 -5.57
N GLY A 27 3.94 7.37 -4.93
CA GLY A 27 5.04 6.40 -4.98
C GLY A 27 5.25 5.80 -6.37
N ASP A 28 4.16 5.53 -7.07
CA ASP A 28 4.16 4.94 -8.40
C ASP A 28 4.56 5.93 -9.52
N LEU A 29 4.75 7.22 -9.18
CA LEU A 29 5.41 8.19 -10.06
C LEU A 29 6.93 7.95 -10.17
N ASP A 30 7.52 7.16 -9.28
CA ASP A 30 8.93 6.79 -9.40
C ASP A 30 9.17 6.07 -10.72
N ASP A 31 10.31 6.35 -11.36
CA ASP A 31 10.60 5.87 -12.70
C ASP A 31 10.56 4.34 -12.81
N PHE A 32 10.89 3.67 -11.69
CA PHE A 32 10.85 2.22 -11.59
C PHE A 32 9.42 1.63 -11.73
N PHE A 33 8.40 2.33 -11.24
CA PHE A 33 7.01 1.84 -11.25
C PHE A 33 6.17 2.46 -12.35
N PHE A 34 6.49 3.68 -12.77
CA PHE A 34 5.64 4.51 -13.64
C PHE A 34 5.26 3.85 -14.96
N HIS A 35 6.15 3.07 -15.55
CA HIS A 35 5.90 2.37 -16.81
C HIS A 35 4.84 1.26 -16.72
N ASN A 36 4.55 0.78 -15.49
CA ASN A 36 3.49 -0.19 -15.23
C ASN A 36 2.15 0.48 -14.87
N CYS A 37 2.08 1.81 -14.93
CA CYS A 37 0.91 2.58 -14.52
C CYS A 37 0.12 3.08 -15.70
N THR A 38 -1.20 2.93 -15.67
CA THR A 38 -2.13 3.66 -16.51
C THR A 38 -2.89 4.65 -15.64
N TRP A 39 -2.85 5.91 -16.02
CA TRP A 39 -3.48 7.00 -15.29
C TRP A 39 -4.66 7.54 -16.07
N TYR A 40 -5.84 7.53 -15.46
CA TYR A 40 -7.05 8.11 -16.06
C TYR A 40 -7.39 9.39 -15.30
N GLY A 41 -7.52 10.50 -16.03
CA GLY A 41 -7.85 11.81 -15.46
C GLY A 41 -9.17 12.34 -15.98
N LEU A 42 -9.97 12.94 -15.09
CA LEU A 42 -11.12 13.75 -15.45
C LEU A 42 -10.71 15.22 -15.43
N PHE A 43 -10.94 15.90 -16.55
CA PHE A 43 -10.62 17.33 -16.72
C PHE A 43 -11.88 18.17 -16.80
N ASP A 44 -11.85 19.30 -16.09
CA ASP A 44 -12.86 20.35 -16.14
C ASP A 44 -12.14 21.68 -16.42
N ASN A 45 -12.45 22.36 -17.56
CA ASN A 45 -11.75 23.56 -17.99
C ASN A 45 -10.21 23.44 -17.94
N ASP A 46 -9.69 22.35 -18.52
CA ASP A 46 -8.24 21.98 -18.57
C ASP A 46 -7.60 21.70 -17.19
N GLN A 47 -8.37 21.69 -16.13
CA GLN A 47 -7.88 21.33 -14.80
C GLN A 47 -8.17 19.86 -14.48
N LEU A 48 -7.16 19.13 -14.02
CA LEU A 48 -7.32 17.77 -13.52
C LEU A 48 -8.10 17.80 -12.19
N THR A 49 -9.32 17.24 -12.22
CA THR A 49 -10.25 17.26 -11.08
C THR A 49 -10.34 15.91 -10.37
N GLU A 50 -10.17 14.79 -11.08
CA GLU A 50 -10.14 13.44 -10.54
C GLU A 50 -9.06 12.61 -11.22
N LEU A 51 -8.57 11.57 -10.52
CA LEU A 51 -7.50 10.72 -11.00
C LEU A 51 -7.72 9.28 -10.51
N ILE A 52 -7.65 8.31 -11.44
CA ILE A 52 -7.64 6.87 -11.14
C ILE A 52 -6.33 6.28 -11.64
N LEU A 53 -5.73 5.40 -10.83
CA LEU A 53 -4.52 4.66 -11.17
C LEU A 53 -4.84 3.18 -11.34
N LEU A 54 -4.46 2.62 -12.48
CA LEU A 54 -4.36 1.17 -12.70
C LEU A 54 -2.87 0.79 -12.75
N PHE A 55 -2.42 0.04 -11.74
CA PHE A 55 -1.08 -0.51 -11.66
C PHE A 55 -1.06 -1.96 -12.16
N SER A 56 -0.25 -2.25 -13.17
CA SER A 56 -0.17 -3.56 -13.84
C SER A 56 1.19 -4.26 -13.65
N GLY A 57 1.97 -3.83 -12.68
CA GLY A 57 3.30 -4.41 -12.40
C GLY A 57 3.29 -5.68 -11.55
N LEU A 58 2.11 -6.17 -11.15
CA LEU A 58 1.91 -7.40 -10.39
C LEU A 58 1.20 -8.46 -11.26
N SER A 59 1.21 -9.71 -10.81
CA SER A 59 0.49 -10.82 -11.47
C SER A 59 -1.02 -10.56 -11.60
N THR A 60 -1.59 -9.80 -10.67
CA THR A 60 -2.95 -9.28 -10.73
C THR A 60 -2.89 -7.76 -10.64
N PRO A 61 -3.46 -7.03 -11.61
CA PRO A 61 -3.49 -5.57 -11.57
C PRO A 61 -4.19 -5.04 -10.33
N THR A 62 -3.78 -3.84 -9.89
CA THR A 62 -4.42 -3.12 -8.78
C THR A 62 -4.98 -1.80 -9.27
N LEU A 63 -6.26 -1.57 -9.04
CA LEU A 63 -6.96 -0.33 -9.36
C LEU A 63 -7.10 0.51 -8.08
N LEU A 64 -6.71 1.77 -8.16
CA LEU A 64 -6.82 2.73 -7.04
C LEU A 64 -7.82 3.82 -7.41
N VAL A 65 -9.02 3.76 -6.82
CA VAL A 65 -10.16 4.66 -7.11
C VAL A 65 -10.40 5.55 -5.91
N PHE A 66 -9.54 6.54 -5.78
CA PHE A 66 -9.66 7.58 -4.76
C PHE A 66 -9.82 8.93 -5.42
N GLY A 67 -10.69 9.77 -4.87
CA GLY A 67 -10.93 11.08 -5.44
C GLY A 67 -11.93 11.90 -4.65
N PHE A 68 -12.50 12.86 -5.32
CA PHE A 68 -13.42 13.82 -4.74
C PHE A 68 -14.84 13.62 -5.28
N SER A 69 -15.57 14.68 -5.52
CA SER A 69 -17.01 14.64 -5.84
C SER A 69 -17.37 14.00 -7.18
N LYS A 70 -16.41 13.96 -8.15
CA LYS A 70 -16.66 13.47 -9.51
C LYS A 70 -15.99 12.12 -9.82
N ILE A 71 -15.42 11.44 -8.82
CA ILE A 71 -14.68 10.18 -9.03
C ILE A 71 -15.57 9.06 -9.60
N SER A 72 -16.86 9.01 -9.22
CA SER A 72 -17.84 8.07 -9.78
C SER A 72 -18.03 8.28 -11.28
N MET A 73 -18.07 9.53 -11.75
CA MET A 73 -18.17 9.85 -13.18
C MET A 73 -16.94 9.37 -13.96
N LEU A 74 -15.74 9.60 -13.41
CA LEU A 74 -14.51 9.13 -14.04
C LEU A 74 -14.50 7.59 -14.13
N LEU A 75 -14.93 6.91 -13.05
CA LEU A 75 -14.98 5.45 -13.01
C LEU A 75 -15.96 4.89 -14.05
N ASP A 76 -17.15 5.47 -14.18
CA ASP A 76 -18.16 5.06 -15.16
C ASP A 76 -17.65 5.17 -16.60
N GLU A 77 -16.89 6.22 -16.91
CA GLU A 77 -16.32 6.45 -18.26
C GLU A 77 -15.23 5.45 -18.63
N ILE A 78 -14.47 4.91 -17.64
CA ILE A 78 -13.35 4.00 -17.89
C ILE A 78 -13.67 2.54 -17.63
N ILE A 79 -14.87 2.22 -17.14
CA ILE A 79 -15.22 0.88 -16.63
C ILE A 79 -15.05 -0.21 -17.70
N ASP A 80 -15.23 0.12 -18.98
CA ASP A 80 -15.07 -0.81 -20.11
C ASP A 80 -13.61 -1.08 -20.47
N ASP A 81 -12.70 -0.18 -20.10
CA ASP A 81 -11.26 -0.28 -20.34
C ASP A 81 -10.53 -1.06 -19.24
N LEU A 82 -11.22 -1.41 -18.14
CA LEU A 82 -10.62 -2.11 -17.02
C LEU A 82 -10.37 -3.59 -17.34
N PRO A 83 -9.33 -4.21 -16.73
CA PRO A 83 -9.03 -5.63 -16.91
C PRO A 83 -10.18 -6.54 -16.47
N ASP A 84 -10.18 -7.78 -16.95
CA ASP A 84 -11.19 -8.78 -16.56
C ASP A 84 -11.07 -9.18 -15.08
N ARG A 85 -9.90 -8.98 -14.46
CA ARG A 85 -9.65 -9.25 -13.03
C ARG A 85 -8.69 -8.22 -12.48
N PHE A 86 -9.01 -7.70 -11.30
CA PHE A 86 -8.13 -6.77 -10.57
C PHE A 86 -8.49 -6.68 -9.10
N TYR A 87 -7.50 -6.36 -8.26
CA TYR A 87 -7.73 -5.84 -6.92
C TYR A 87 -8.08 -4.37 -7.00
N CYS A 88 -8.94 -3.91 -6.08
CA CYS A 88 -9.35 -2.52 -6.05
C CYS A 88 -9.32 -1.97 -4.62
N HIS A 89 -8.70 -0.81 -4.48
CA HIS A 89 -8.84 0.04 -3.31
C HIS A 89 -9.70 1.24 -3.73
N TYR A 90 -10.82 1.46 -3.08
CA TYR A 90 -11.77 2.47 -3.52
C TYR A 90 -12.48 3.20 -2.39
N THR A 91 -12.91 4.43 -2.66
CA THR A 91 -13.75 5.20 -1.74
C THR A 91 -15.10 4.50 -1.58
N LYS A 92 -15.57 4.37 -0.32
CA LYS A 92 -16.87 3.76 0.02
C LYS A 92 -18.00 4.34 -0.80
N GLY A 93 -18.91 3.48 -1.27
CA GLY A 93 -20.08 3.83 -2.07
C GLY A 93 -19.87 3.75 -3.59
N LEU A 94 -18.64 3.44 -4.05
CA LEU A 94 -18.33 3.24 -5.47
C LEU A 94 -18.55 1.79 -5.95
N GLU A 95 -18.84 0.85 -5.06
CA GLU A 95 -19.09 -0.56 -5.41
C GLU A 95 -20.19 -0.72 -6.46
N LYS A 96 -21.24 0.12 -6.41
CA LYS A 96 -22.35 0.11 -7.36
C LYS A 96 -21.92 0.34 -8.80
N ASN A 97 -20.87 1.14 -9.04
CA ASN A 97 -20.35 1.41 -10.38
C ASN A 97 -19.77 0.15 -11.02
N PHE A 98 -19.12 -0.72 -10.20
CA PHE A 98 -18.54 -1.97 -10.68
C PHE A 98 -19.58 -3.08 -10.88
N LEU A 99 -20.59 -3.15 -10.01
CA LEU A 99 -21.51 -4.30 -9.93
C LEU A 99 -22.37 -4.51 -11.17
N SER A 100 -22.47 -3.53 -12.07
CA SER A 100 -23.11 -3.70 -13.38
C SER A 100 -22.33 -4.66 -14.29
N LYS A 101 -21.00 -4.68 -14.22
CA LYS A 101 -20.10 -5.42 -15.13
C LYS A 101 -19.24 -6.47 -14.45
N TYR A 102 -19.03 -6.36 -13.13
CA TYR A 102 -18.13 -7.22 -12.36
C TYR A 102 -18.84 -7.93 -11.22
N GLU A 103 -18.38 -9.14 -10.92
CA GLU A 103 -18.59 -9.80 -9.64
C GLU A 103 -17.57 -9.26 -8.64
N MET A 104 -17.94 -9.18 -7.36
CA MET A 104 -17.11 -8.61 -6.31
C MET A 104 -16.89 -9.62 -5.19
N ASP A 105 -15.63 -9.86 -4.84
CA ASP A 105 -15.22 -10.53 -3.60
C ASP A 105 -14.71 -9.46 -2.63
N TYR A 106 -15.50 -9.18 -1.60
CA TYR A 106 -15.28 -8.06 -0.69
C TYR A 106 -14.35 -8.42 0.45
N PHE A 107 -13.26 -7.67 0.61
CA PHE A 107 -12.25 -7.91 1.64
C PHE A 107 -12.44 -7.09 2.91
N GLY A 108 -13.31 -6.10 2.87
CA GLY A 108 -13.67 -5.29 4.03
C GLY A 108 -13.12 -3.87 4.00
N THR A 109 -13.52 -3.13 5.02
CA THR A 109 -13.06 -1.76 5.25
C THR A 109 -11.63 -1.75 5.77
N HIS A 110 -10.83 -0.88 5.20
CA HIS A 110 -9.45 -0.62 5.58
C HIS A 110 -9.26 0.83 6.01
N LEU A 111 -8.26 1.05 6.82
CA LEU A 111 -7.89 2.36 7.35
C LEU A 111 -6.52 2.75 6.79
N LYS A 112 -6.45 3.91 6.15
CA LYS A 112 -5.18 4.57 5.89
C LYS A 112 -4.74 5.26 7.17
N MET A 113 -3.48 5.03 7.56
CA MET A 113 -2.89 5.68 8.73
C MET A 113 -1.68 6.50 8.33
N LYS A 114 -1.49 7.62 9.02
CA LYS A 114 -0.34 8.51 8.84
C LYS A 114 0.57 8.50 10.06
N TYR A 115 1.86 8.50 9.81
CA TYR A 115 2.88 8.53 10.84
C TYR A 115 3.12 9.95 11.34
N GLN A 116 3.23 10.12 12.66
CA GLN A 116 3.49 11.40 13.32
C GLN A 116 4.83 11.45 14.08
N GLY A 117 5.57 10.35 14.06
CA GLY A 117 6.84 10.20 14.76
C GLY A 117 6.81 9.15 15.87
N LEU A 118 7.94 8.47 16.08
CA LEU A 118 8.08 7.54 17.20
C LEU A 118 7.95 8.26 18.55
N PRO A 119 7.20 7.67 19.51
CA PRO A 119 7.28 8.10 20.91
C PRO A 119 8.72 8.16 21.41
N LYS A 120 9.04 9.12 22.27
CA LYS A 120 10.41 9.37 22.76
C LYS A 120 11.07 8.12 23.33
N GLU A 121 10.32 7.33 24.11
CA GLU A 121 10.78 6.09 24.75
C GLU A 121 11.08 4.96 23.75
N LEU A 122 10.48 4.98 22.54
CA LEU A 122 10.76 4.01 21.48
C LEU A 122 11.87 4.47 20.54
N ARG A 123 12.07 5.77 20.42
CA ARG A 123 13.06 6.35 19.51
C ARG A 123 14.50 5.99 19.86
N VAL A 124 14.78 5.84 21.13
CA VAL A 124 16.13 5.50 21.65
C VAL A 124 16.40 3.99 21.74
N LYS A 125 15.38 3.16 21.51
CA LYS A 125 15.54 1.70 21.57
C LYS A 125 16.32 1.20 20.36
N LYS A 126 17.33 0.37 20.63
CA LYS A 126 18.06 -0.39 19.63
C LYS A 126 17.76 -1.87 19.82
N PHE A 127 17.54 -2.56 18.71
CA PHE A 127 17.19 -3.99 18.72
C PHE A 127 18.27 -4.76 17.97
N SER A 128 19.16 -5.42 18.70
CA SER A 128 20.28 -6.20 18.12
C SER A 128 19.84 -7.46 17.39
N ASN A 129 18.62 -7.94 17.65
CA ASN A 129 18.05 -9.14 17.04
C ASN A 129 17.18 -8.85 15.79
N CYS A 130 17.08 -7.59 15.36
CA CYS A 130 16.37 -7.22 14.15
C CYS A 130 17.37 -6.75 13.09
N THR A 131 17.41 -7.45 11.96
CA THR A 131 18.37 -7.23 10.88
C THR A 131 17.69 -6.83 9.60
N GLN A 132 18.42 -6.10 8.74
CA GLN A 132 17.97 -5.80 7.40
C GLN A 132 17.95 -7.10 6.57
N LEU A 133 16.84 -7.35 5.90
CA LEU A 133 16.67 -8.45 4.95
C LEU A 133 17.04 -7.98 3.54
N THR A 134 17.70 -8.84 2.80
CA THR A 134 18.21 -8.56 1.45
C THR A 134 17.77 -9.65 0.47
N GLU A 135 18.07 -9.48 -0.81
CA GLU A 135 17.77 -10.47 -1.84
C GLU A 135 18.40 -11.86 -1.54
N LYS A 136 19.43 -11.92 -0.67
CA LYS A 136 20.04 -13.21 -0.25
C LYS A 136 19.08 -14.09 0.55
N GLN A 137 18.11 -13.48 1.25
CA GLN A 137 17.09 -14.19 2.03
C GLN A 137 15.78 -14.39 1.27
N THR A 138 15.73 -14.18 -0.05
CA THR A 138 14.49 -14.26 -0.83
C THR A 138 13.73 -15.58 -0.62
N GLY A 139 14.44 -16.73 -0.63
CA GLY A 139 13.82 -18.05 -0.44
C GLY A 139 13.19 -18.21 0.93
N GLU A 140 13.90 -17.80 1.98
CA GLU A 140 13.40 -17.84 3.36
C GLU A 140 12.21 -16.89 3.57
N ILE A 141 12.24 -15.72 2.93
CA ILE A 141 11.15 -14.73 2.99
C ILE A 141 9.89 -15.27 2.31
N LEU A 142 10.00 -15.87 1.12
CA LEU A 142 8.90 -16.49 0.41
C LEU A 142 8.28 -17.62 1.24
N THR A 143 9.09 -18.52 1.77
CA THR A 143 8.66 -19.62 2.66
C THR A 143 7.96 -19.08 3.92
N PHE A 144 8.50 -18.00 4.50
CA PHE A 144 7.89 -17.35 5.66
C PHE A 144 6.50 -16.78 5.32
N TYR A 145 6.37 -16.06 4.20
CA TYR A 145 5.08 -15.47 3.82
C TYR A 145 4.05 -16.54 3.43
N GLU A 146 4.44 -17.57 2.69
CA GLU A 146 3.55 -18.68 2.34
C GLU A 146 2.88 -19.28 3.58
N LYS A 147 3.63 -19.42 4.67
CA LYS A 147 3.15 -19.98 5.94
C LYS A 147 2.42 -18.98 6.83
N SER A 148 2.92 -17.74 6.91
CA SER A 148 2.49 -16.75 7.94
C SER A 148 1.57 -15.69 7.39
N TYR A 149 1.57 -15.45 6.07
CA TYR A 149 0.75 -14.46 5.38
C TYR A 149 0.55 -14.83 3.90
N PRO A 150 -0.20 -15.92 3.59
CA PRO A 150 -0.26 -16.52 2.25
C PRO A 150 -0.83 -15.59 1.17
N ASN A 151 -1.58 -14.55 1.55
CA ASN A 151 -2.15 -13.57 0.62
C ASN A 151 -1.35 -12.26 0.59
N THR A 152 -0.06 -12.32 0.89
CA THR A 152 0.80 -11.13 0.83
C THR A 152 1.07 -10.70 -0.61
N TYR A 153 1.22 -9.39 -0.82
CA TYR A 153 1.65 -8.79 -2.08
C TYR A 153 3.17 -8.60 -2.15
N PHE A 154 3.92 -9.51 -1.53
CA PHE A 154 5.37 -9.44 -1.56
C PHE A 154 5.92 -9.94 -2.90
N GLU A 155 6.77 -9.10 -3.50
CA GLU A 155 7.58 -9.44 -4.67
C GLU A 155 9.05 -9.23 -4.33
N SER A 156 9.94 -10.11 -4.81
CA SER A 156 11.36 -10.10 -4.45
C SER A 156 12.08 -8.79 -4.80
N PHE A 157 11.65 -8.11 -5.86
CA PHE A 157 12.21 -6.81 -6.24
C PHE A 157 12.03 -5.73 -5.15
N MET A 158 11.03 -5.87 -4.27
CA MET A 158 10.78 -4.93 -3.17
C MET A 158 11.95 -4.89 -2.18
N LEU A 159 12.75 -5.95 -2.09
CA LEU A 159 13.97 -5.99 -1.27
C LEU A 159 15.03 -5.00 -1.74
N LYS A 160 15.02 -4.61 -3.02
CA LYS A 160 15.94 -3.58 -3.58
C LYS A 160 15.75 -2.21 -2.93
N THR A 161 14.62 -1.96 -2.30
CA THR A 161 14.40 -0.75 -1.50
C THR A 161 15.36 -0.65 -0.32
N GLY A 162 15.89 -1.78 0.17
CA GLY A 162 16.65 -1.86 1.42
C GLY A 162 15.81 -1.54 2.66
N LYS A 163 14.48 -1.61 2.56
CA LYS A 163 13.53 -1.25 3.64
C LYS A 163 12.70 -2.45 4.09
N TYR A 164 13.36 -3.59 4.23
CA TYR A 164 12.83 -4.81 4.84
C TYR A 164 13.68 -5.19 6.04
N TYR A 165 13.04 -5.39 7.18
CA TYR A 165 13.69 -5.75 8.43
C TYR A 165 12.99 -6.95 9.05
N GLY A 166 13.76 -7.87 9.63
CA GLY A 166 13.21 -9.09 10.21
C GLY A 166 14.00 -9.58 11.40
N ILE A 167 13.32 -10.39 12.22
CA ILE A 167 13.92 -11.16 13.30
C ILE A 167 14.11 -12.59 12.81
N ILE A 168 15.34 -13.09 12.96
CA ILE A 168 15.72 -14.45 12.60
C ILE A 168 16.19 -15.17 13.88
N GLU A 169 15.60 -16.31 14.18
CA GLU A 169 15.99 -17.19 15.27
C GLU A 169 16.09 -18.62 14.79
N ASN A 170 17.17 -19.31 15.13
CA ASN A 170 17.43 -20.67 14.68
C ASN A 170 17.34 -20.84 13.15
N ASN A 171 17.85 -19.87 12.40
CA ASN A 171 17.80 -19.79 10.93
C ASN A 171 16.38 -19.71 10.35
N LEU A 172 15.38 -19.36 11.16
CA LEU A 172 14.00 -19.17 10.73
C LEU A 172 13.57 -17.72 10.94
N ILE A 173 12.94 -17.14 9.94
CA ILE A 173 12.33 -15.81 10.05
C ILE A 173 11.12 -15.92 10.98
N LYS A 174 11.09 -15.06 12.00
CA LYS A 174 10.01 -14.98 13.00
C LYS A 174 9.06 -13.81 12.78
N SER A 175 9.58 -12.70 12.27
CA SER A 175 8.77 -11.52 11.94
C SER A 175 9.45 -10.70 10.86
N ILE A 176 8.65 -10.06 10.02
CA ILE A 176 9.12 -9.12 8.98
C ILE A 176 8.30 -7.84 9.08
N ALA A 177 8.95 -6.70 8.80
CA ALA A 177 8.31 -5.44 8.43
C ALA A 177 9.01 -4.88 7.20
N GLY A 178 8.22 -4.46 6.20
CA GLY A 178 8.71 -3.92 4.95
C GLY A 178 7.88 -2.74 4.44
N VAL A 179 8.07 -2.40 3.18
CA VAL A 179 7.36 -1.33 2.49
C VAL A 179 6.69 -1.85 1.22
N HIS A 180 5.50 -1.32 0.89
CA HIS A 180 4.88 -1.46 -0.43
C HIS A 180 5.33 -0.33 -1.36
N VAL A 181 5.52 0.87 -0.81
CA VAL A 181 5.97 2.05 -1.53
C VAL A 181 7.18 2.65 -0.84
N TYR A 182 8.18 3.00 -1.62
CA TYR A 182 9.34 3.76 -1.15
C TYR A 182 9.89 4.61 -2.28
N SER A 183 9.80 5.92 -2.15
CA SER A 183 10.40 6.87 -3.08
C SER A 183 11.08 8.02 -2.34
N LYS A 184 12.41 8.09 -2.45
CA LYS A 184 13.20 9.25 -1.99
C LYS A 184 12.87 10.50 -2.80
N LYS A 185 12.65 10.34 -4.11
CA LYS A 185 12.34 11.45 -5.03
C LYS A 185 11.08 12.19 -4.61
N TYR A 186 10.05 11.45 -4.21
CA TYR A 186 8.77 12.01 -3.78
C TYR A 186 8.61 12.07 -2.27
N ASN A 187 9.63 11.67 -1.51
CA ASN A 187 9.70 11.80 -0.05
C ASN A 187 8.57 11.05 0.67
N ILE A 188 8.22 9.84 0.18
CA ILE A 188 7.10 9.04 0.64
C ILE A 188 7.47 7.56 0.82
N ALA A 189 6.92 6.95 1.87
CA ALA A 189 6.92 5.49 2.05
C ALA A 189 5.56 5.01 2.59
N VAL A 190 5.15 3.83 2.18
CA VAL A 190 3.98 3.13 2.74
C VAL A 190 4.46 1.77 3.26
N LEU A 191 4.33 1.56 4.58
CA LEU A 191 4.66 0.30 5.20
C LEU A 191 3.70 -0.80 4.69
N GLY A 192 4.24 -2.00 4.52
CA GLY A 192 3.48 -3.16 4.11
C GLY A 192 4.24 -4.46 4.36
N ASN A 193 3.63 -5.59 4.02
CA ASN A 193 4.23 -6.91 4.18
C ASN A 193 4.69 -7.18 5.61
N ILE A 194 3.90 -6.72 6.61
CA ILE A 194 4.19 -6.88 8.03
C ILE A 194 3.52 -8.15 8.54
N ALA A 195 4.33 -9.13 8.91
CA ALA A 195 3.84 -10.41 9.41
C ALA A 195 4.70 -10.96 10.55
N THR A 196 4.10 -11.83 11.36
CA THR A 196 4.79 -12.57 12.42
C THR A 196 4.31 -14.02 12.39
N ASP A 197 5.26 -14.95 12.44
CA ASP A 197 4.99 -16.38 12.56
C ASP A 197 4.02 -16.65 13.72
N LEU A 198 3.07 -17.56 13.50
CA LEU A 198 1.98 -17.82 14.46
C LEU A 198 2.51 -18.17 15.85
N SER A 199 3.56 -18.99 15.92
CA SER A 199 4.17 -19.41 17.19
C SER A 199 4.95 -18.30 17.90
N SER A 200 5.24 -17.19 17.22
CA SER A 200 6.03 -16.07 17.71
C SER A 200 5.18 -14.82 17.99
N ARG A 201 3.86 -14.92 17.86
CA ARG A 201 2.95 -13.81 18.18
C ARG A 201 2.94 -13.52 19.68
N GLY A 202 2.67 -12.25 20.03
CA GLY A 202 2.66 -11.80 21.42
C GLY A 202 4.05 -11.50 22.03
N LEU A 203 5.16 -11.89 21.34
CA LEU A 203 6.53 -11.67 21.81
C LEU A 203 7.09 -10.28 21.48
N GLY A 204 6.31 -9.42 20.84
CA GLY A 204 6.74 -8.05 20.50
C GLY A 204 7.58 -7.94 19.23
N TYR A 205 7.77 -9.04 18.47
CA TYR A 205 8.64 -9.07 17.29
C TYR A 205 8.18 -8.14 16.17
N ALA A 206 6.88 -8.09 15.85
CA ALA A 206 6.35 -7.13 14.89
C ALA A 206 6.64 -5.68 15.31
N THR A 207 6.48 -5.35 16.61
CA THR A 207 6.78 -4.02 17.13
C THR A 207 8.25 -3.68 16.94
N THR A 208 9.16 -4.62 17.22
CA THR A 208 10.60 -4.46 17.01
C THR A 208 10.94 -4.20 15.54
N CYS A 209 10.41 -5.01 14.62
CA CYS A 209 10.64 -4.84 13.17
C CYS A 209 10.11 -3.50 12.67
N VAL A 210 8.89 -3.12 13.08
CA VAL A 210 8.28 -1.83 12.69
C VAL A 210 9.07 -0.65 13.20
N ILE A 211 9.52 -0.66 14.48
CA ILE A 211 10.34 0.43 15.02
C ILE A 211 11.68 0.53 14.27
N THR A 212 12.34 -0.59 14.01
CA THR A 212 13.62 -0.60 13.27
C THR A 212 13.43 -0.04 11.85
N LEU A 213 12.35 -0.44 11.17
CA LEU A 213 12.02 0.09 9.86
C LEU A 213 11.75 1.61 9.91
N LEU A 214 10.93 2.07 10.88
CA LEU A 214 10.63 3.51 11.04
C LEU A 214 11.89 4.33 11.33
N GLN A 215 12.79 3.85 12.19
CA GLN A 215 14.07 4.50 12.47
C GLN A 215 14.92 4.64 11.20
N SER A 216 14.88 3.65 10.30
CA SER A 216 15.58 3.71 9.02
C SER A 216 14.92 4.65 8.00
N LEU A 217 13.61 4.88 8.12
CA LEU A 217 12.85 5.75 7.22
C LEU A 217 12.87 7.22 7.67
N GLU A 218 12.78 7.50 8.98
CA GLU A 218 12.73 8.88 9.52
C GLU A 218 13.89 9.78 9.06
N ALA A 219 15.06 9.19 8.79
CA ALA A 219 16.22 9.92 8.30
C ALA A 219 16.10 10.39 6.84
N GLU A 220 15.19 9.80 6.07
CA GLU A 220 15.18 9.93 4.61
C GLU A 220 13.81 10.34 4.05
N ILE A 221 12.72 10.06 4.78
CA ILE A 221 11.34 10.14 4.29
C ILE A 221 10.49 10.97 5.24
N LYS A 222 9.81 11.96 4.67
CA LYS A 222 8.92 12.85 5.44
C LYS A 222 7.52 12.29 5.62
N HIS A 223 6.98 11.65 4.57
CA HIS A 223 5.60 11.16 4.55
C HIS A 223 5.59 9.64 4.63
N ILE A 224 5.23 9.11 5.79
CA ILE A 224 5.18 7.67 6.03
C ILE A 224 3.73 7.31 6.36
N GLY A 225 3.18 6.35 5.63
CA GLY A 225 1.82 5.84 5.81
C GLY A 225 1.79 4.32 5.90
N LEU A 226 0.61 3.79 6.16
CA LEU A 226 0.27 2.37 6.01
C LEU A 226 -1.22 2.19 5.79
N ASN A 227 -1.59 0.99 5.35
CA ASN A 227 -2.97 0.54 5.29
C ASN A 227 -3.16 -0.64 6.24
N VAL A 228 -4.32 -0.71 6.89
CA VAL A 228 -4.65 -1.80 7.81
C VAL A 228 -6.15 -2.07 7.80
N LYS A 229 -6.55 -3.33 7.83
CA LYS A 229 -7.95 -3.71 7.96
C LYS A 229 -8.50 -3.26 9.31
N VAL A 230 -9.71 -2.67 9.34
CA VAL A 230 -10.29 -2.07 10.57
C VAL A 230 -10.56 -3.10 11.68
N ASP A 231 -10.74 -4.37 11.33
CA ASP A 231 -10.94 -5.46 12.29
C ASP A 231 -9.61 -6.09 12.78
N ASN A 232 -8.45 -5.69 12.24
CA ASN A 232 -7.15 -6.16 12.71
C ASN A 232 -6.69 -5.36 13.96
N ILE A 233 -7.38 -5.60 15.07
CA ILE A 233 -7.16 -4.89 16.34
C ILE A 233 -5.72 -4.98 16.84
N ALA A 234 -5.07 -6.13 16.60
CA ALA A 234 -3.67 -6.32 17.01
C ALA A 234 -2.71 -5.39 16.26
N ALA A 235 -2.88 -5.29 14.93
CA ALA A 235 -2.10 -4.39 14.09
C ALA A 235 -2.40 -2.91 14.41
N LEU A 236 -3.66 -2.55 14.58
CA LEU A 236 -4.06 -1.18 14.95
C LEU A 236 -3.38 -0.73 16.24
N LYS A 237 -3.39 -1.57 17.31
CA LYS A 237 -2.71 -1.28 18.57
C LYS A 237 -1.20 -1.10 18.38
N LEU A 238 -0.57 -1.95 17.55
CA LEU A 238 0.86 -1.84 17.25
C LEU A 238 1.16 -0.50 16.54
N TYR A 239 0.39 -0.16 15.53
CA TYR A 239 0.63 1.07 14.75
C TYR A 239 0.37 2.33 15.58
N GLN A 240 -0.70 2.37 16.36
CA GLN A 240 -0.94 3.48 17.32
C GLN A 240 0.22 3.64 18.30
N LYS A 241 0.70 2.52 18.88
CA LYS A 241 1.84 2.51 19.79
C LYS A 241 3.13 3.01 19.14
N THR A 242 3.30 2.83 17.83
CA THR A 242 4.49 3.26 17.07
C THR A 242 4.33 4.61 16.39
N GLY A 243 3.30 5.39 16.74
CA GLY A 243 3.13 6.77 16.34
C GLY A 243 2.29 7.00 15.08
N PHE A 244 1.54 6.00 14.64
CA PHE A 244 0.55 6.18 13.58
C PHE A 244 -0.80 6.62 14.15
N VAL A 245 -1.47 7.47 13.40
CA VAL A 245 -2.85 7.91 13.68
C VAL A 245 -3.75 7.63 12.48
N PRO A 246 -5.06 7.37 12.70
CA PRO A 246 -6.04 7.25 11.64
C PRO A 246 -6.05 8.47 10.71
N HIS A 247 -6.24 8.25 9.40
CA HIS A 247 -6.41 9.30 8.42
C HIS A 247 -7.78 9.23 7.75
N LEU A 248 -8.08 8.12 7.05
CA LEU A 248 -9.38 7.88 6.42
C LEU A 248 -9.63 6.38 6.21
N GLU A 249 -10.92 6.02 6.06
CA GLU A 249 -11.35 4.67 5.70
C GLU A 249 -11.56 4.55 4.19
N TYR A 250 -11.37 3.32 3.69
CA TYR A 250 -11.60 2.97 2.30
C TYR A 250 -11.96 1.48 2.20
N GLU A 251 -12.44 1.04 1.05
CA GLU A 251 -12.84 -0.34 0.84
C GLU A 251 -11.84 -1.08 -0.05
N GLU A 252 -11.66 -2.38 0.22
CA GLU A 252 -10.89 -3.29 -0.63
C GLU A 252 -11.76 -4.44 -1.12
N ALA A 253 -11.62 -4.76 -2.40
CA ALA A 253 -12.28 -5.89 -3.03
C ALA A 253 -11.46 -6.43 -4.21
N PHE A 254 -11.75 -7.67 -4.59
CA PHE A 254 -11.33 -8.24 -5.85
C PHE A 254 -12.52 -8.22 -6.81
N PHE A 255 -12.30 -7.80 -8.03
CA PHE A 255 -13.30 -7.74 -9.09
C PHE A 255 -12.97 -8.71 -10.22
N LYS A 256 -14.00 -9.39 -10.73
CA LYS A 256 -13.95 -10.31 -11.86
C LYS A 256 -15.08 -9.97 -12.81
N LYS A 257 -14.77 -9.75 -14.10
CA LYS A 257 -15.74 -9.42 -15.13
C LYS A 257 -16.79 -10.52 -15.27
N LYS A 258 -18.06 -10.14 -15.29
CA LYS A 258 -19.17 -11.07 -15.50
C LYS A 258 -19.09 -11.68 -16.90
N GLN A 259 -19.30 -12.99 -16.99
CA GLN A 259 -19.47 -13.67 -18.25
C GLN A 259 -20.96 -13.66 -18.57
N TYR A 260 -21.33 -12.97 -19.63
CA TYR A 260 -22.69 -13.08 -20.19
C TYR A 260 -22.68 -14.23 -21.19
N PHE A 261 -23.41 -15.28 -20.87
CA PHE A 261 -23.67 -16.39 -21.77
C PHE A 261 -24.81 -16.05 -22.73
#